data_b03140defa7311305a4071d029a0698f
#
_entry.id   b03140defa7311305a4071d029a0698f
#
_cell.length_a   1.000
_cell.length_b   1.000
_cell.length_c   1.000
_cell.angle_alpha   90.00
_cell.angle_beta   90.00
_cell.angle_gamma   90.00
#
_symmetry.space_group_name_H-M   'P 1'
#
loop_
_entity.id
_entity.type
_entity.pdbx_description
1 polymer ?
#
loop_
_entity_poly.entity_id
_entity_poly.type
_entity_poly.pdbx_seq_one_letter_code
_entity_poly.pdbx_strand_id
1 'polypeptide(L)'
;MEHGKFKRDFEKVFEVPAEVLEESVEFVEKEEKAIISKKPFKVAEEYWETLGPGLTTGAADDDPSGIATYSQAGAKYGLQLIWIALFTYPFMATVQEMCARIGIVSGQGLAANIRKHYPARTLYIVTALLFFANALNIAADLGAMSAATRLLLPSVGFELLVILFALISLGLQIFTTYARYAKYLKYLTLALLSYVAVAFAVGLDWGDVFRHTFIPSMTFSKDQIFLICGILGTTISPYLFFWQTSQEVEERILKGEATVEERREGVNPQTVKAMRTDVWSGMLFSNLITFFIFAACAGTLYAHGITNIATADQAASALRPFGEFAFLLFAVGIVGTGLLAVPVLAGSTAYALSESFGWKNGLYHKLNQAYAFYGVIIISMFIGIAANFAQLDPIQALIYAAVANGVIAPIILFFVVRLSSNTHIMGEYANSKTVARLGWVTIAFMAVSGIAAIATMFI
;
A
#
# COMPACT_ATOMS: atom_id res chain seq x y z
N MET A 1 -13.51 41.18 -32.56
CA MET A 1 -12.82 41.99 -31.50
C MET A 1 -12.99 41.43 -30.07
N GLU A 2 -13.83 40.43 -29.85
CA GLU A 2 -14.09 39.88 -28.50
C GLU A 2 -13.14 38.75 -28.08
N HIS A 3 -12.57 38.02 -29.03
CA HIS A 3 -11.63 36.90 -28.71
C HIS A 3 -10.27 37.36 -28.14
N GLY A 4 -9.86 38.58 -28.38
CA GLY A 4 -8.60 39.15 -27.87
C GLY A 4 -8.69 39.72 -26.45
N LYS A 5 -9.91 39.93 -25.95
CA LYS A 5 -10.13 40.45 -24.59
C LYS A 5 -10.15 39.34 -23.57
N PHE A 6 -10.79 38.21 -23.92
CA PHE A 6 -10.87 37.01 -23.08
C PHE A 6 -9.47 36.38 -22.82
N LYS A 7 -8.61 36.38 -23.84
CA LYS A 7 -7.24 35.84 -23.70
C LYS A 7 -6.36 36.72 -22.79
N ARG A 8 -6.53 38.04 -22.84
CA ARG A 8 -5.81 38.99 -21.97
C ARG A 8 -6.30 38.97 -20.51
N ASP A 9 -7.60 38.72 -20.30
CA ASP A 9 -8.16 38.66 -18.96
C ASP A 9 -7.83 37.31 -18.30
N PHE A 10 -7.67 36.24 -19.10
CA PHE A 10 -7.23 34.91 -18.61
C PHE A 10 -5.73 34.90 -18.24
N GLU A 11 -4.88 35.59 -19.01
CA GLU A 11 -3.46 35.74 -18.68
C GLU A 11 -3.24 36.57 -17.41
N LYS A 12 -4.06 37.58 -17.13
CA LYS A 12 -4.00 38.40 -15.91
C LYS A 12 -4.40 37.67 -14.63
N VAL A 13 -5.18 36.63 -14.71
CA VAL A 13 -5.57 35.80 -13.52
C VAL A 13 -4.43 34.91 -13.06
N PHE A 14 -3.41 34.66 -13.91
CA PHE A 14 -2.23 33.85 -13.57
C PHE A 14 -0.95 34.65 -13.30
N GLU A 15 -1.00 35.98 -13.45
CA GLU A 15 0.07 36.88 -12.97
C GLU A 15 -0.18 37.21 -11.49
N VAL A 16 -0.03 36.21 -10.59
CA VAL A 16 0.36 36.52 -9.24
C VAL A 16 1.81 37.04 -9.35
N PRO A 17 2.11 38.27 -8.92
CA PRO A 17 3.47 38.78 -9.01
C PRO A 17 4.43 37.81 -8.35
N ALA A 18 5.53 37.46 -9.01
CA ALA A 18 6.54 36.55 -8.49
C ALA A 18 7.01 36.97 -7.07
N GLU A 19 7.04 38.27 -6.81
CA GLU A 19 7.33 38.87 -5.50
C GLU A 19 6.34 38.41 -4.39
N VAL A 20 5.03 38.29 -4.68
CA VAL A 20 4.03 37.85 -3.69
C VAL A 20 4.14 36.35 -3.43
N LEU A 21 4.55 35.57 -4.44
CA LEU A 21 4.86 34.15 -4.28
C LEU A 21 6.16 33.95 -3.51
N GLU A 22 7.20 34.72 -3.80
CA GLU A 22 8.46 34.67 -3.07
C GLU A 22 8.28 35.12 -1.61
N GLU A 23 7.57 36.22 -1.33
CA GLU A 23 7.26 36.66 0.04
C GLU A 23 6.42 35.64 0.81
N SER A 24 5.45 35.00 0.15
CA SER A 24 4.63 33.98 0.80
C SER A 24 5.41 32.68 1.07
N VAL A 25 6.32 32.30 0.19
CA VAL A 25 7.24 31.17 0.37
C VAL A 25 8.26 31.46 1.48
N GLU A 26 8.87 32.66 1.48
CA GLU A 26 9.78 33.08 2.56
C GLU A 26 9.09 33.19 3.92
N PHE A 27 7.85 33.67 3.97
CA PHE A 27 7.06 33.72 5.21
C PHE A 27 6.76 32.32 5.74
N VAL A 28 6.33 31.39 4.86
CA VAL A 28 6.07 30.00 5.23
C VAL A 28 7.36 29.31 5.68
N GLU A 29 8.48 29.48 4.99
CA GLU A 29 9.78 28.92 5.39
C GLU A 29 10.28 29.48 6.71
N LYS A 30 10.02 30.76 7.00
CA LYS A 30 10.45 31.41 8.24
C LYS A 30 9.59 30.97 9.44
N GLU A 31 8.29 30.82 9.25
CA GLU A 31 7.37 30.25 10.24
C GLU A 31 7.69 28.75 10.48
N GLU A 32 7.96 28.00 9.43
CA GLU A 32 8.36 26.60 9.49
C GLU A 32 9.67 26.44 10.29
N LYS A 33 10.71 27.22 10.00
CA LYS A 33 11.97 27.25 10.76
C LYS A 33 11.80 27.68 12.23
N ALA A 34 10.87 28.60 12.51
CA ALA A 34 10.58 29.05 13.88
C ALA A 34 9.82 27.99 14.70
N ILE A 35 8.96 27.20 14.05
CA ILE A 35 8.25 26.08 14.66
C ILE A 35 9.19 24.89 14.90
N ILE A 36 10.05 24.55 13.92
CA ILE A 36 11.03 23.46 13.95
C ILE A 36 12.11 23.69 15.03
N SER A 37 12.42 24.96 15.37
CA SER A 37 13.41 25.27 16.42
C SER A 37 13.02 24.85 17.83
N LYS A 38 11.77 24.44 18.08
CA LYS A 38 11.32 23.91 19.37
C LYS A 38 11.75 22.44 19.54
N LYS A 39 12.40 22.11 20.66
CA LYS A 39 12.93 20.76 20.96
C LYS A 39 12.05 19.57 20.53
N PRO A 40 10.72 19.54 20.75
CA PRO A 40 9.87 18.41 20.33
C PRO A 40 9.72 18.31 18.80
N PHE A 41 9.74 19.44 18.09
CA PHE A 41 9.64 19.46 16.62
C PHE A 41 10.96 19.00 15.96
N LYS A 42 12.11 19.35 16.55
CA LYS A 42 13.40 18.88 16.06
C LYS A 42 13.57 17.36 16.21
N VAL A 43 13.10 16.80 17.31
CA VAL A 43 13.06 15.33 17.50
C VAL A 43 12.10 14.65 16.50
N ALA A 44 10.96 15.28 16.21
CA ALA A 44 10.01 14.78 15.23
C ALA A 44 10.59 14.88 13.80
N GLU A 45 11.32 15.95 13.48
CA GLU A 45 12.01 16.13 12.19
C GLU A 45 13.10 15.07 12.01
N GLU A 46 13.99 14.90 12.99
CA GLU A 46 15.05 13.88 12.99
C GLU A 46 14.44 12.46 12.86
N TYR A 47 13.31 12.21 13.52
CA TYR A 47 12.57 10.95 13.37
C TYR A 47 11.99 10.81 11.96
N TRP A 48 11.39 11.88 11.40
CA TRP A 48 10.81 11.89 10.06
C TRP A 48 11.86 11.71 8.96
N GLU A 49 13.08 12.22 9.16
CA GLU A 49 14.22 12.04 8.27
C GLU A 49 14.79 10.61 8.31
N THR A 50 14.60 9.88 9.41
CA THR A 50 15.02 8.47 9.53
C THR A 50 14.04 7.49 8.88
N LEU A 51 12.84 7.95 8.52
CA LEU A 51 11.82 7.11 7.89
C LEU A 51 12.09 6.99 6.38
N GLY A 52 12.21 5.75 5.93
CA GLY A 52 12.63 5.38 4.59
C GLY A 52 11.65 4.41 3.89
N PRO A 53 12.16 3.28 3.36
CA PRO A 53 11.35 2.30 2.64
C PRO A 53 10.18 1.73 3.43
N GLY A 54 10.31 1.58 4.75
CA GLY A 54 9.26 1.05 5.62
C GLY A 54 8.04 1.96 5.70
N LEU A 55 8.24 3.28 5.84
CA LEU A 55 7.13 4.25 5.83
C LEU A 55 6.43 4.28 4.46
N THR A 56 7.18 4.28 3.37
CA THR A 56 6.59 4.30 2.03
C THR A 56 5.86 3.01 1.71
N THR A 57 6.35 1.87 2.20
CA THR A 57 5.66 0.58 2.12
C THR A 57 4.36 0.59 2.92
N GLY A 58 4.38 1.12 4.16
CA GLY A 58 3.16 1.28 4.96
C GLY A 58 2.13 2.19 4.30
N ALA A 59 2.56 3.29 3.68
CA ALA A 59 1.65 4.17 2.94
C ALA A 59 1.07 3.51 1.67
N ALA A 60 1.80 2.59 1.04
CA ALA A 60 1.34 1.82 -0.12
C ALA A 60 0.47 0.61 0.25
N ASP A 61 0.48 0.21 1.51
CA ASP A 61 -0.36 -0.85 2.06
C ASP A 61 -1.83 -0.43 2.18
N ASP A 62 -2.09 0.86 2.42
CA ASP A 62 -3.43 1.44 2.42
C ASP A 62 -3.92 1.71 1.00
N ASP A 63 -3.85 0.72 0.12
CA ASP A 63 -4.31 0.76 -1.26
C ASP A 63 -5.85 0.82 -1.36
N PRO A 64 -6.42 1.10 -2.52
CA PRO A 64 -7.87 1.07 -2.72
C PRO A 64 -8.51 -0.26 -2.31
N SER A 65 -7.79 -1.40 -2.46
CA SER A 65 -8.31 -2.72 -2.09
C SER A 65 -8.47 -2.87 -0.57
N GLY A 66 -7.53 -2.33 0.21
CA GLY A 66 -7.61 -2.23 1.66
C GLY A 66 -8.78 -1.37 2.10
N ILE A 67 -8.87 -0.14 1.58
CA ILE A 67 -9.96 0.80 1.92
C ILE A 67 -11.32 0.16 1.65
N ALA A 68 -11.53 -0.48 0.48
CA ALA A 68 -12.79 -1.12 0.14
C ALA A 68 -13.11 -2.31 1.06
N THR A 69 -12.12 -3.14 1.36
CA THR A 69 -12.28 -4.35 2.19
C THR A 69 -12.60 -3.98 3.65
N TYR A 70 -11.89 -3.00 4.22
CA TYR A 70 -12.13 -2.52 5.59
C TYR A 70 -13.46 -1.78 5.69
N SER A 71 -13.81 -0.98 4.68
CA SER A 71 -15.12 -0.31 4.61
C SER A 71 -16.25 -1.30 4.54
N GLN A 72 -16.14 -2.34 3.70
CA GLN A 72 -17.14 -3.41 3.58
C GLN A 72 -17.28 -4.18 4.91
N ALA A 73 -16.18 -4.44 5.61
CA ALA A 73 -16.21 -5.12 6.89
C ALA A 73 -16.91 -4.27 7.97
N GLY A 74 -16.57 -2.99 8.07
CA GLY A 74 -17.24 -2.05 8.97
C GLY A 74 -18.72 -1.86 8.63
N ALA A 75 -19.08 -1.77 7.35
CA ALA A 75 -20.45 -1.63 6.88
C ALA A 75 -21.30 -2.87 7.15
N LYS A 76 -20.76 -4.07 6.97
CA LYS A 76 -21.51 -5.33 7.07
C LYS A 76 -21.60 -5.85 8.50
N TYR A 77 -20.53 -5.73 9.26
CA TYR A 77 -20.38 -6.34 10.58
C TYR A 77 -20.23 -5.33 11.73
N GLY A 78 -20.30 -4.02 11.43
CA GLY A 78 -20.10 -2.99 12.43
C GLY A 78 -18.72 -3.12 13.09
N LEU A 79 -18.67 -3.10 14.41
CA LEU A 79 -17.43 -3.23 15.18
C LEU A 79 -16.93 -4.67 15.33
N GLN A 80 -17.69 -5.68 14.88
CA GLN A 80 -17.40 -7.10 15.15
C GLN A 80 -16.03 -7.56 14.69
N LEU A 81 -15.49 -6.99 13.59
CA LEU A 81 -14.19 -7.38 13.02
C LEU A 81 -13.05 -6.37 13.32
N ILE A 82 -13.30 -5.31 14.08
CA ILE A 82 -12.30 -4.27 14.35
C ILE A 82 -11.06 -4.79 15.09
N TRP A 83 -11.21 -5.87 15.88
CA TRP A 83 -10.10 -6.54 16.55
C TRP A 83 -9.00 -6.98 15.58
N ILE A 84 -9.33 -7.26 14.32
CA ILE A 84 -8.36 -7.72 13.33
C ILE A 84 -7.28 -6.64 13.12
N ALA A 85 -7.66 -5.36 13.07
CA ALA A 85 -6.70 -4.27 12.94
C ALA A 85 -5.63 -4.29 14.04
N LEU A 86 -6.01 -4.53 15.31
CA LEU A 86 -5.06 -4.61 16.41
C LEU A 86 -4.18 -5.86 16.33
N PHE A 87 -4.81 -7.02 16.07
CA PHE A 87 -4.11 -8.30 16.13
C PHE A 87 -3.22 -8.57 14.90
N THR A 88 -3.52 -7.97 13.75
CA THR A 88 -2.68 -8.11 12.54
C THR A 88 -1.42 -7.27 12.58
N TYR A 89 -1.40 -6.16 13.34
CA TYR A 89 -0.24 -5.28 13.42
C TYR A 89 1.09 -6.00 13.75
N PRO A 90 1.20 -6.79 14.84
CA PRO A 90 2.47 -7.46 15.15
C PRO A 90 2.87 -8.50 14.09
N PHE A 91 1.91 -9.13 13.42
CA PHE A 91 2.19 -10.09 12.35
C PHE A 91 2.71 -9.38 11.10
N MET A 92 2.00 -8.35 10.66
CA MET A 92 2.36 -7.52 9.53
C MET A 92 3.73 -6.87 9.70
N ALA A 93 3.97 -6.19 10.82
CA ALA A 93 5.23 -5.53 11.12
C ALA A 93 6.41 -6.54 11.18
N THR A 94 6.19 -7.72 11.79
CA THR A 94 7.21 -8.79 11.84
C THR A 94 7.54 -9.31 10.45
N VAL A 95 6.54 -9.53 9.60
CA VAL A 95 6.75 -10.02 8.23
C VAL A 95 7.51 -8.99 7.39
N GLN A 96 7.10 -7.73 7.44
CA GLN A 96 7.79 -6.67 6.69
C GLN A 96 9.22 -6.44 7.21
N GLU A 97 9.45 -6.55 8.54
CA GLU A 97 10.80 -6.54 9.10
C GLU A 97 11.65 -7.70 8.57
N MET A 98 11.10 -8.92 8.45
CA MET A 98 11.80 -10.04 7.85
C MET A 98 12.20 -9.74 6.40
N CYS A 99 11.28 -9.16 5.60
CA CYS A 99 11.53 -8.80 4.21
C CYS A 99 12.63 -7.73 4.09
N ALA A 100 12.53 -6.64 4.85
CA ALA A 100 13.52 -5.59 4.89
C ALA A 100 14.90 -6.13 5.30
N ARG A 101 14.94 -6.96 6.35
CA ARG A 101 16.17 -7.55 6.86
C ARG A 101 16.81 -8.52 5.85
N ILE A 102 16.00 -9.30 5.09
CA ILE A 102 16.53 -10.12 3.99
C ILE A 102 17.24 -9.22 2.98
N GLY A 103 16.63 -8.12 2.55
CA GLY A 103 17.21 -7.16 1.60
C GLY A 103 18.53 -6.59 2.07
N ILE A 104 18.56 -6.06 3.29
CA ILE A 104 19.75 -5.45 3.88
C ILE A 104 20.88 -6.48 4.05
N VAL A 105 20.60 -7.61 4.69
CA VAL A 105 21.64 -8.58 5.08
C VAL A 105 22.15 -9.41 3.92
N SER A 106 21.26 -9.85 3.01
CA SER A 106 21.69 -10.60 1.83
C SER A 106 22.24 -9.71 0.72
N GLY A 107 21.93 -8.39 0.74
CA GLY A 107 22.25 -7.45 -0.31
C GLY A 107 21.52 -7.71 -1.62
N GLN A 108 20.46 -8.52 -1.61
CA GLN A 108 19.71 -8.98 -2.78
C GLN A 108 18.21 -9.00 -2.50
N GLY A 109 17.38 -8.84 -3.55
CA GLY A 109 15.94 -8.92 -3.45
C GLY A 109 15.42 -10.33 -3.12
N LEU A 110 14.13 -10.43 -2.83
CA LEU A 110 13.50 -11.67 -2.36
C LEU A 110 13.55 -12.78 -3.42
N ALA A 111 13.23 -12.47 -4.67
CA ALA A 111 13.26 -13.46 -5.75
C ALA A 111 14.68 -13.92 -6.07
N ALA A 112 15.69 -13.05 -6.00
CA ALA A 112 17.09 -13.40 -6.15
C ALA A 112 17.55 -14.38 -5.05
N ASN A 113 17.12 -14.17 -3.82
CA ASN A 113 17.37 -15.10 -2.71
C ASN A 113 16.67 -16.44 -2.93
N ILE A 114 15.40 -16.46 -3.36
CA ILE A 114 14.68 -17.69 -3.70
C ILE A 114 15.42 -18.42 -4.84
N ARG A 115 15.82 -17.71 -5.89
CA ARG A 115 16.57 -18.28 -7.04
C ARG A 115 17.86 -18.96 -6.60
N LYS A 116 18.55 -18.41 -5.63
CA LYS A 116 19.86 -18.92 -5.16
C LYS A 116 19.72 -20.16 -4.28
N HIS A 117 18.62 -20.28 -3.51
CA HIS A 117 18.50 -21.27 -2.45
C HIS A 117 17.41 -22.32 -2.68
N TYR A 118 16.58 -22.17 -3.72
CA TYR A 118 15.47 -23.10 -4.02
C TYR A 118 15.44 -23.49 -5.50
N PRO A 119 14.78 -24.62 -5.84
CA PRO A 119 14.65 -25.06 -7.22
C PRO A 119 13.97 -24.03 -8.12
N ALA A 120 14.35 -23.95 -9.39
CA ALA A 120 13.79 -23.00 -10.35
C ALA A 120 12.26 -23.13 -10.51
N ARG A 121 11.69 -24.33 -10.41
CA ARG A 121 10.23 -24.55 -10.43
C ARG A 121 9.53 -23.78 -9.32
N THR A 122 10.07 -23.81 -8.11
CA THR A 122 9.53 -23.08 -6.96
C THR A 122 9.53 -21.57 -7.21
N LEU A 123 10.66 -21.05 -7.71
CA LEU A 123 10.78 -19.63 -8.05
C LEU A 123 9.72 -19.20 -9.06
N TYR A 124 9.58 -19.94 -10.17
CA TYR A 124 8.61 -19.60 -11.21
C TYR A 124 7.16 -19.69 -10.74
N ILE A 125 6.82 -20.65 -9.87
CA ILE A 125 5.49 -20.72 -9.27
C ILE A 125 5.22 -19.48 -8.39
N VAL A 126 6.16 -19.14 -7.50
CA VAL A 126 6.05 -17.99 -6.60
C VAL A 126 5.90 -16.67 -7.38
N THR A 127 6.73 -16.47 -8.38
CA THR A 127 6.69 -15.24 -9.19
C THR A 127 5.48 -15.17 -10.11
N ALA A 128 5.00 -16.30 -10.63
CA ALA A 128 3.75 -16.35 -11.39
C ALA A 128 2.54 -16.03 -10.51
N LEU A 129 2.45 -16.60 -9.31
CA LEU A 129 1.38 -16.29 -8.36
C LEU A 129 1.37 -14.80 -8.00
N LEU A 130 2.54 -14.22 -7.72
CA LEU A 130 2.67 -12.78 -7.48
C LEU A 130 2.22 -11.96 -8.68
N PHE A 131 2.66 -12.33 -9.90
CA PHE A 131 2.28 -11.63 -11.13
C PHE A 131 0.76 -11.58 -11.31
N PHE A 132 0.08 -12.72 -11.16
CA PHE A 132 -1.39 -12.78 -11.28
C PHE A 132 -2.10 -11.98 -10.18
N ALA A 133 -1.66 -12.08 -8.92
CA ALA A 133 -2.22 -11.30 -7.83
C ALA A 133 -2.09 -9.79 -8.08
N ASN A 134 -0.89 -9.35 -8.47
CA ASN A 134 -0.63 -7.94 -8.73
C ASN A 134 -1.38 -7.43 -9.97
N ALA A 135 -1.52 -8.24 -11.01
CA ALA A 135 -2.31 -7.87 -12.20
C ALA A 135 -3.79 -7.65 -11.85
N LEU A 136 -4.38 -8.49 -10.99
CA LEU A 136 -5.73 -8.30 -10.47
C LEU A 136 -5.84 -7.04 -9.62
N ASN A 137 -4.88 -6.79 -8.72
CA ASN A 137 -4.88 -5.58 -7.90
C ASN A 137 -4.73 -4.31 -8.75
N ILE A 138 -3.80 -4.26 -9.70
CA ILE A 138 -3.64 -3.11 -10.61
C ILE A 138 -4.94 -2.84 -11.37
N ALA A 139 -5.61 -3.88 -11.86
CA ALA A 139 -6.89 -3.74 -12.54
C ALA A 139 -7.95 -3.16 -11.61
N ALA A 140 -8.08 -3.69 -10.40
CA ALA A 140 -9.05 -3.25 -9.42
C ALA A 140 -8.78 -1.79 -8.96
N ASP A 141 -7.54 -1.45 -8.69
CA ASP A 141 -7.13 -0.10 -8.26
C ASP A 141 -7.38 0.95 -9.35
N LEU A 142 -7.01 0.67 -10.60
CA LEU A 142 -7.29 1.57 -11.73
C LEU A 142 -8.80 1.77 -11.92
N GLY A 143 -9.59 0.71 -11.77
CA GLY A 143 -11.04 0.77 -11.82
C GLY A 143 -11.62 1.62 -10.69
N ALA A 144 -11.15 1.42 -9.47
CA ALA A 144 -11.60 2.16 -8.30
C ALA A 144 -11.25 3.65 -8.37
N MET A 145 -10.02 3.99 -8.79
CA MET A 145 -9.61 5.38 -9.03
C MET A 145 -10.52 6.05 -10.05
N SER A 146 -10.86 5.33 -11.12
CA SER A 146 -11.76 5.83 -12.19
C SER A 146 -13.19 6.01 -11.67
N ALA A 147 -13.71 5.04 -10.93
CA ALA A 147 -15.05 5.11 -10.33
C ALA A 147 -15.15 6.25 -9.30
N ALA A 148 -14.15 6.41 -8.44
CA ALA A 148 -14.10 7.49 -7.45
C ALA A 148 -13.99 8.87 -8.12
N THR A 149 -13.19 9.01 -9.19
CA THR A 149 -13.08 10.25 -9.94
C THR A 149 -14.39 10.64 -10.63
N ARG A 150 -15.17 9.66 -11.11
CA ARG A 150 -16.49 9.92 -11.72
C ARG A 150 -17.53 10.45 -10.74
N LEU A 151 -17.34 10.30 -9.44
CA LEU A 151 -18.20 10.99 -8.46
C LEU A 151 -18.09 12.52 -8.56
N LEU A 152 -16.91 13.00 -8.95
CA LEU A 152 -16.62 14.43 -9.10
C LEU A 152 -16.80 14.89 -10.56
N LEU A 153 -16.50 14.03 -11.52
CA LEU A 153 -16.50 14.31 -12.96
C LEU A 153 -17.36 13.27 -13.72
N PRO A 154 -18.71 13.27 -13.54
CA PRO A 154 -19.58 12.24 -14.12
C PRO A 154 -19.59 12.21 -15.65
N SER A 155 -19.24 13.32 -16.31
CA SER A 155 -19.19 13.44 -17.77
C SER A 155 -17.99 12.75 -18.42
N VAL A 156 -16.96 12.36 -17.62
CA VAL A 156 -15.76 11.70 -18.15
C VAL A 156 -16.00 10.20 -18.24
N GLY A 157 -15.67 9.59 -19.38
CA GLY A 157 -15.81 8.15 -19.60
C GLY A 157 -14.91 7.34 -18.64
N PHE A 158 -15.44 6.24 -18.13
CA PHE A 158 -14.74 5.36 -17.20
C PHE A 158 -13.44 4.82 -17.81
N GLU A 159 -13.51 4.31 -19.03
CA GLU A 159 -12.38 3.72 -19.75
C GLU A 159 -11.27 4.76 -20.01
N LEU A 160 -11.66 6.02 -20.31
CA LEU A 160 -10.71 7.11 -20.49
C LEU A 160 -9.93 7.38 -19.20
N LEU A 161 -10.61 7.37 -18.05
CA LEU A 161 -9.97 7.56 -16.74
C LEU A 161 -9.03 6.41 -16.39
N VAL A 162 -9.42 5.15 -16.67
CA VAL A 162 -8.55 3.97 -16.49
C VAL A 162 -7.26 4.14 -17.29
N ILE A 163 -7.36 4.49 -18.57
CA ILE A 163 -6.20 4.71 -19.43
C ILE A 163 -5.35 5.89 -18.91
N LEU A 164 -5.99 6.99 -18.52
CA LEU A 164 -5.31 8.18 -18.01
C LEU A 164 -4.51 7.86 -16.74
N PHE A 165 -5.11 7.19 -15.74
CA PHE A 165 -4.42 6.81 -14.52
C PHE A 165 -3.29 5.83 -14.76
N ALA A 166 -3.47 4.87 -15.67
CA ALA A 166 -2.40 3.96 -16.06
C ALA A 166 -1.23 4.70 -16.71
N LEU A 167 -1.51 5.65 -17.61
CA LEU A 167 -0.48 6.48 -18.26
C LEU A 167 0.23 7.39 -17.26
N ILE A 168 -0.49 7.99 -16.30
CA ILE A 168 0.11 8.79 -15.23
C ILE A 168 1.04 7.91 -14.39
N SER A 169 0.56 6.72 -13.95
CA SER A 169 1.36 5.78 -13.15
C SER A 169 2.61 5.30 -13.90
N LEU A 170 2.50 5.00 -15.20
CA LEU A 170 3.64 4.68 -16.05
C LEU A 170 4.61 5.85 -16.19
N GLY A 171 4.07 7.05 -16.44
CA GLY A 171 4.86 8.26 -16.57
C GLY A 171 5.65 8.55 -15.30
N LEU A 172 5.03 8.43 -14.13
CA LEU A 172 5.71 8.57 -12.84
C LEU A 172 6.86 7.57 -12.68
N GLN A 173 6.67 6.29 -13.04
CA GLN A 173 7.69 5.26 -12.88
C GLN A 173 8.85 5.39 -13.90
N ILE A 174 8.57 5.82 -15.12
CA ILE A 174 9.57 5.90 -16.18
C ILE A 174 10.40 7.19 -16.09
N PHE A 175 9.77 8.31 -15.75
CA PHE A 175 10.40 9.65 -15.83
C PHE A 175 10.81 10.23 -14.48
N THR A 176 10.36 9.64 -13.35
CA THR A 176 10.75 10.11 -12.02
C THR A 176 11.30 8.97 -11.16
N THR A 177 12.09 9.30 -10.14
CA THR A 177 12.49 8.30 -9.15
C THR A 177 11.35 8.09 -8.16
N TYR A 178 11.17 6.84 -7.70
CA TYR A 178 10.14 6.51 -6.72
C TYR A 178 10.17 7.44 -5.48
N ALA A 179 11.33 7.65 -4.91
CA ALA A 179 11.49 8.54 -3.75
C ALA A 179 10.97 9.96 -3.98
N ARG A 180 11.09 10.47 -5.21
CA ARG A 180 10.63 11.83 -5.54
C ARG A 180 9.12 11.90 -5.63
N TYR A 181 8.46 11.02 -6.37
CA TYR A 181 7.01 11.10 -6.49
C TYR A 181 6.30 10.62 -5.23
N ALA A 182 6.81 9.60 -4.53
CA ALA A 182 6.26 9.15 -3.26
C ALA A 182 6.23 10.27 -2.21
N LYS A 183 7.26 11.15 -2.20
CA LYS A 183 7.29 12.33 -1.33
C LYS A 183 6.07 13.23 -1.52
N TYR A 184 5.54 13.35 -2.73
CA TYR A 184 4.37 14.18 -3.01
C TYR A 184 3.07 13.40 -2.85
N LEU A 185 3.01 12.17 -3.34
CA LEU A 185 1.79 11.37 -3.30
C LEU A 185 1.38 10.98 -1.87
N LYS A 186 2.33 10.81 -0.95
CA LYS A 186 2.01 10.58 0.47
C LYS A 186 1.13 11.68 1.10
N TYR A 187 1.16 12.91 0.56
CA TYR A 187 0.24 13.95 1.04
C TYR A 187 -1.20 13.70 0.62
N LEU A 188 -1.44 13.01 -0.49
CA LEU A 188 -2.80 12.62 -0.90
C LEU A 188 -3.36 11.55 0.04
N THR A 189 -2.52 10.69 0.62
CA THR A 189 -2.96 9.70 1.60
C THR A 189 -3.44 10.34 2.91
N LEU A 190 -3.08 11.61 3.17
CA LEU A 190 -3.61 12.36 4.30
C LEU A 190 -5.15 12.52 4.23
N ALA A 191 -5.75 12.39 3.04
CA ALA A 191 -7.20 12.33 2.92
C ALA A 191 -7.81 11.17 3.73
N LEU A 192 -7.06 10.09 3.98
CA LEU A 192 -7.49 8.98 4.82
C LEU A 192 -7.67 9.38 6.29
N LEU A 193 -7.02 10.47 6.75
CA LEU A 193 -7.25 11.03 8.07
C LEU A 193 -8.70 11.52 8.24
N SER A 194 -9.44 11.70 7.14
CA SER A 194 -10.88 11.96 7.18
C SER A 194 -11.64 10.84 7.90
N TYR A 195 -11.24 9.58 7.73
CA TYR A 195 -11.84 8.45 8.46
C TYR A 195 -11.59 8.55 9.97
N VAL A 196 -10.42 9.05 10.39
CA VAL A 196 -10.13 9.36 11.79
C VAL A 196 -11.09 10.42 12.30
N ALA A 197 -11.23 11.53 11.58
CA ALA A 197 -12.12 12.62 11.95
C ALA A 197 -13.60 12.17 12.01
N VAL A 198 -14.05 11.36 11.03
CA VAL A 198 -15.40 10.78 11.03
C VAL A 198 -15.63 9.91 12.27
N ALA A 199 -14.71 9.01 12.60
CA ALA A 199 -14.85 8.11 13.75
C ALA A 199 -15.06 8.87 15.07
N PHE A 200 -14.45 10.06 15.21
CA PHE A 200 -14.70 10.93 16.37
C PHE A 200 -15.98 11.76 16.25
N ALA A 201 -16.41 12.08 15.02
CA ALA A 201 -17.58 12.93 14.79
C ALA A 201 -18.93 12.20 14.88
N VAL A 202 -18.97 10.88 14.63
CA VAL A 202 -20.24 10.12 14.53
C VAL A 202 -20.78 9.61 15.87
N GLY A 203 -20.18 10.00 16.98
CA GLY A 203 -20.72 9.66 18.32
C GLY A 203 -20.64 8.17 18.68
N LEU A 204 -19.59 7.47 18.22
CA LEU A 204 -19.34 6.07 18.60
C LEU A 204 -19.21 5.94 20.12
N ASP A 205 -19.77 4.87 20.67
CA ASP A 205 -19.43 4.45 22.04
C ASP A 205 -18.02 3.86 22.06
N TRP A 206 -17.05 4.65 22.50
CA TRP A 206 -15.65 4.23 22.57
C TRP A 206 -15.43 3.08 23.55
N GLY A 207 -16.30 2.91 24.56
CA GLY A 207 -16.27 1.74 25.45
C GLY A 207 -16.56 0.47 24.67
N ASP A 208 -17.56 0.51 23.79
CA ASP A 208 -17.92 -0.60 22.91
C ASP A 208 -16.86 -0.85 21.82
N VAL A 209 -16.30 0.22 21.25
CA VAL A 209 -15.17 0.12 20.31
C VAL A 209 -13.99 -0.60 20.96
N PHE A 210 -13.57 -0.19 22.16
CA PHE A 210 -12.47 -0.84 22.88
C PHE A 210 -12.81 -2.28 23.24
N ARG A 211 -14.02 -2.56 23.69
CA ARG A 211 -14.45 -3.94 23.96
C ARG A 211 -14.29 -4.84 22.75
N HIS A 212 -14.80 -4.44 21.58
CA HIS A 212 -14.70 -5.21 20.35
C HIS A 212 -13.28 -5.28 19.80
N THR A 213 -12.44 -4.30 20.11
CA THR A 213 -11.02 -4.31 19.72
C THR A 213 -10.23 -5.37 20.47
N PHE A 214 -10.51 -5.58 21.76
CA PHE A 214 -9.75 -6.52 22.59
C PHE A 214 -10.42 -7.88 22.77
N ILE A 215 -11.72 -7.97 22.52
CA ILE A 215 -12.49 -9.21 22.66
C ILE A 215 -12.99 -9.61 21.26
N PRO A 216 -12.28 -10.54 20.55
CA PRO A 216 -12.69 -11.00 19.24
C PRO A 216 -14.09 -11.60 19.27
N SER A 217 -14.91 -11.23 18.29
CA SER A 217 -16.21 -11.85 18.05
C SER A 217 -16.35 -12.24 16.58
N MET A 218 -16.94 -13.40 16.31
CA MET A 218 -17.11 -13.93 14.96
C MET A 218 -18.43 -14.69 14.85
N THR A 219 -19.09 -14.57 13.69
CA THR A 219 -20.33 -15.34 13.39
C THR A 219 -20.05 -16.54 12.50
N PHE A 220 -18.84 -16.69 11.98
CA PHE A 220 -18.38 -17.77 11.08
C PHE A 220 -19.29 -17.97 9.85
N SER A 221 -19.95 -16.89 9.38
CA SER A 221 -20.68 -16.95 8.11
C SER A 221 -19.71 -17.03 6.93
N LYS A 222 -20.15 -17.60 5.80
CA LYS A 222 -19.35 -17.71 4.58
C LYS A 222 -18.76 -16.35 4.16
N ASP A 223 -19.61 -15.34 4.11
CA ASP A 223 -19.21 -13.98 3.75
C ASP A 223 -18.19 -13.37 4.73
N GLN A 224 -18.33 -13.66 6.04
CA GLN A 224 -17.39 -13.18 7.03
C GLN A 224 -16.02 -13.83 6.88
N ILE A 225 -15.97 -15.15 6.65
CA ILE A 225 -14.74 -15.90 6.40
C ILE A 225 -14.05 -15.36 5.13
N PHE A 226 -14.82 -15.17 4.05
CA PHE A 226 -14.32 -14.63 2.80
C PHE A 226 -13.71 -13.24 3.00
N LEU A 227 -14.42 -12.37 3.74
CA LEU A 227 -13.97 -11.01 4.01
C LEU A 227 -12.75 -10.97 4.94
N ILE A 228 -12.67 -11.85 5.96
CA ILE A 228 -11.48 -11.98 6.81
C ILE A 228 -10.25 -12.38 5.99
N CYS A 229 -10.41 -13.30 5.03
CA CYS A 229 -9.32 -13.63 4.11
C CYS A 229 -8.88 -12.41 3.29
N GLY A 230 -9.82 -11.59 2.82
CA GLY A 230 -9.53 -10.33 2.14
C GLY A 230 -8.80 -9.33 3.04
N ILE A 231 -9.27 -9.12 4.27
CA ILE A 231 -8.62 -8.24 5.26
C ILE A 231 -7.17 -8.67 5.50
N LEU A 232 -6.93 -9.96 5.73
CA LEU A 232 -5.58 -10.49 5.92
C LEU A 232 -4.73 -10.35 4.66
N GLY A 233 -5.32 -10.53 3.47
CA GLY A 233 -4.64 -10.46 2.18
C GLY A 233 -4.22 -9.05 1.79
N THR A 234 -5.00 -8.05 2.15
CA THR A 234 -4.63 -6.65 1.94
C THR A 234 -3.72 -6.09 3.03
N THR A 235 -3.83 -6.57 4.29
CA THR A 235 -2.96 -6.15 5.39
C THR A 235 -1.57 -6.81 5.33
N ILE A 236 -1.47 -8.07 4.88
CA ILE A 236 -0.22 -8.83 4.78
C ILE A 236 -0.02 -9.22 3.32
N SER A 237 0.17 -8.20 2.50
CA SER A 237 0.14 -8.31 1.05
C SER A 237 1.45 -8.87 0.47
N PRO A 238 1.38 -9.87 -0.41
CA PRO A 238 2.57 -10.52 -0.97
C PRO A 238 3.44 -9.60 -1.83
N TYR A 239 2.86 -8.59 -2.50
CA TYR A 239 3.61 -7.64 -3.30
C TYR A 239 4.54 -6.77 -2.46
N LEU A 240 4.15 -6.45 -1.22
CA LEU A 240 4.98 -5.68 -0.30
C LEU A 240 6.22 -6.46 0.16
N PHE A 241 6.18 -7.79 0.19
CA PHE A 241 7.37 -8.60 0.55
C PHE A 241 8.50 -8.42 -0.46
N PHE A 242 8.18 -8.45 -1.75
CA PHE A 242 9.16 -8.21 -2.81
C PHE A 242 9.56 -6.74 -2.87
N TRP A 243 8.58 -5.84 -2.77
CA TRP A 243 8.82 -4.41 -2.79
C TRP A 243 9.77 -3.99 -1.67
N GLN A 244 9.43 -4.28 -0.41
CA GLN A 244 10.23 -3.90 0.75
C GLN A 244 11.67 -4.42 0.62
N THR A 245 11.81 -5.72 0.29
CA THR A 245 13.14 -6.33 0.15
C THR A 245 13.98 -5.62 -0.92
N SER A 246 13.38 -5.29 -2.06
CA SER A 246 14.09 -4.66 -3.18
C SER A 246 14.37 -3.17 -2.92
N GLN A 247 13.47 -2.46 -2.22
CA GLN A 247 13.70 -1.05 -1.87
C GLN A 247 14.84 -0.88 -0.87
N GLU A 248 14.99 -1.77 0.10
CA GLU A 248 16.15 -1.76 1.01
C GLU A 248 17.47 -1.95 0.25
N VAL A 249 17.47 -2.82 -0.75
CA VAL A 249 18.64 -3.01 -1.63
C VAL A 249 18.92 -1.76 -2.46
N GLU A 250 17.86 -1.18 -3.07
CA GLU A 250 18.00 0.00 -3.93
C GLU A 250 18.48 1.22 -3.14
N GLU A 251 17.99 1.43 -1.93
CA GLU A 251 18.44 2.52 -1.07
C GLU A 251 19.95 2.43 -0.78
N ARG A 252 20.46 1.21 -0.54
CA ARG A 252 21.89 0.99 -0.31
C ARG A 252 22.72 1.23 -1.56
N ILE A 253 22.21 0.82 -2.74
CA ILE A 253 22.85 1.14 -4.03
C ILE A 253 22.94 2.67 -4.22
N LEU A 254 21.87 3.39 -3.90
CA LEU A 254 21.85 4.87 -4.00
C LEU A 254 22.79 5.54 -2.99
N LYS A 255 23.09 4.89 -1.86
CA LYS A 255 24.09 5.32 -0.88
C LYS A 255 25.53 4.97 -1.28
N GLY A 256 25.75 4.35 -2.45
CA GLY A 256 27.07 4.05 -3.02
C GLY A 256 27.53 2.62 -2.87
N GLU A 257 26.77 1.72 -2.26
CA GLU A 257 27.10 0.29 -2.11
C GLU A 257 26.64 -0.47 -3.38
N ALA A 258 27.42 -0.37 -4.46
CA ALA A 258 27.03 -0.84 -5.78
C ALA A 258 26.99 -2.37 -5.90
N THR A 259 27.91 -3.08 -5.23
CA THR A 259 28.05 -4.54 -5.31
C THR A 259 27.29 -5.25 -4.18
N VAL A 260 26.99 -6.53 -4.37
CA VAL A 260 26.36 -7.36 -3.33
C VAL A 260 27.27 -7.51 -2.11
N GLU A 261 28.58 -7.63 -2.36
CA GLU A 261 29.62 -7.76 -1.36
C GLU A 261 29.66 -6.49 -0.47
N GLU A 262 29.74 -5.31 -1.06
CA GLU A 262 29.71 -4.02 -0.32
C GLU A 262 28.45 -3.89 0.53
N ARG A 263 27.29 -4.24 0.00
CA ARG A 263 26.03 -4.21 0.77
C ARG A 263 26.04 -5.17 1.95
N ARG A 264 26.61 -6.37 1.81
CA ARG A 264 26.71 -7.35 2.88
C ARG A 264 27.71 -6.93 3.97
N GLU A 265 28.86 -6.40 3.57
CA GLU A 265 29.90 -5.92 4.50
C GLU A 265 29.48 -4.66 5.24
N GLY A 266 28.70 -3.79 4.62
CA GLY A 266 28.20 -2.55 5.20
C GLY A 266 27.05 -2.73 6.22
N VAL A 267 26.61 -3.97 6.50
CA VAL A 267 25.58 -4.22 7.51
C VAL A 267 26.14 -4.02 8.91
N ASN A 268 25.45 -3.24 9.71
CA ASN A 268 25.79 -3.04 11.12
C ASN A 268 24.52 -2.98 11.99
N PRO A 269 24.64 -3.15 13.33
CA PRO A 269 23.49 -3.14 14.23
C PRO A 269 22.66 -1.86 14.19
N GLN A 270 23.28 -0.70 13.90
CA GLN A 270 22.60 0.58 13.79
C GLN A 270 21.69 0.63 12.57
N THR A 271 22.19 0.16 11.41
CA THR A 271 21.40 0.06 10.17
C THR A 271 20.17 -0.84 10.38
N VAL A 272 20.35 -2.00 11.00
CA VAL A 272 19.24 -2.94 11.28
C VAL A 272 18.24 -2.34 12.27
N LYS A 273 18.71 -1.59 13.27
CA LYS A 273 17.83 -0.91 14.22
C LYS A 273 17.04 0.22 13.56
N ALA A 274 17.67 1.03 12.72
CA ALA A 274 17.00 2.10 11.98
C ALA A 274 15.91 1.53 11.04
N MET A 275 16.25 0.52 10.24
CA MET A 275 15.29 -0.20 9.39
C MET A 275 14.11 -0.76 10.19
N ARG A 276 14.37 -1.39 11.35
CA ARG A 276 13.30 -1.91 12.21
C ARG A 276 12.37 -0.80 12.67
N THR A 277 12.91 0.33 13.13
CA THR A 277 12.11 1.49 13.55
C THR A 277 11.25 2.01 12.41
N ASP A 278 11.82 2.17 11.22
CA ASP A 278 11.12 2.62 10.03
C ASP A 278 9.96 1.68 9.65
N VAL A 279 10.23 0.39 9.51
CA VAL A 279 9.22 -0.63 9.17
C VAL A 279 8.08 -0.69 10.19
N TRP A 280 8.42 -0.79 11.48
CA TRP A 280 7.40 -0.87 12.53
C TRP A 280 6.54 0.39 12.60
N SER A 281 7.14 1.55 12.37
CA SER A 281 6.40 2.83 12.34
C SER A 281 5.49 2.94 11.13
N GLY A 282 5.97 2.56 9.93
CA GLY A 282 5.17 2.56 8.72
C GLY A 282 3.96 1.62 8.84
N MET A 283 4.18 0.40 9.34
CA MET A 283 3.11 -0.58 9.56
C MET A 283 2.12 -0.15 10.65
N LEU A 284 2.59 0.52 11.72
CA LEU A 284 1.71 1.08 12.74
C LEU A 284 0.78 2.14 12.15
N PHE A 285 1.32 3.00 11.29
CA PHE A 285 0.54 4.08 10.68
C PHE A 285 -0.56 3.51 9.77
N SER A 286 -0.23 2.57 8.88
CA SER A 286 -1.20 1.86 8.04
C SER A 286 -2.29 1.17 8.89
N ASN A 287 -1.88 0.41 9.89
CA ASN A 287 -2.83 -0.32 10.74
C ASN A 287 -3.76 0.58 11.55
N LEU A 288 -3.28 1.77 11.93
CA LEU A 288 -4.10 2.78 12.59
C LEU A 288 -5.17 3.34 11.64
N ILE A 289 -4.82 3.60 10.39
CA ILE A 289 -5.80 4.00 9.36
C ILE A 289 -6.84 2.91 9.15
N THR A 290 -6.40 1.66 9.01
CA THR A 290 -7.30 0.48 8.94
C THR A 290 -8.33 0.47 10.09
N PHE A 291 -7.86 0.63 11.33
CA PHE A 291 -8.74 0.69 12.51
C PHE A 291 -9.81 1.80 12.39
N PHE A 292 -9.40 2.98 11.97
CA PHE A 292 -10.34 4.10 11.85
C PHE A 292 -11.27 3.97 10.65
N ILE A 293 -10.88 3.31 9.57
CA ILE A 293 -11.80 2.96 8.47
C ILE A 293 -12.92 2.03 8.98
N PHE A 294 -12.56 0.98 9.73
CA PHE A 294 -13.55 0.10 10.37
C PHE A 294 -14.51 0.88 11.26
N ALA A 295 -13.98 1.69 12.18
CA ALA A 295 -14.76 2.46 13.14
C ALA A 295 -15.69 3.48 12.44
N ALA A 296 -15.18 4.23 11.48
CA ALA A 296 -15.95 5.20 10.72
C ALA A 296 -17.10 4.52 9.95
N CYS A 297 -16.83 3.41 9.25
CA CYS A 297 -17.84 2.68 8.48
C CYS A 297 -18.88 2.00 9.41
N ALA A 298 -18.47 1.54 10.59
CA ALA A 298 -19.41 1.04 11.59
C ALA A 298 -20.35 2.15 12.10
N GLY A 299 -19.81 3.33 12.39
CA GLY A 299 -20.59 4.47 12.90
C GLY A 299 -21.44 5.17 11.83
N THR A 300 -21.10 5.03 10.55
CA THR A 300 -21.84 5.65 9.45
C THR A 300 -22.67 4.66 8.65
N LEU A 301 -22.05 3.76 7.92
CA LEU A 301 -22.74 2.85 6.99
C LEU A 301 -23.59 1.82 7.74
N TYR A 302 -23.00 1.09 8.69
CA TYR A 302 -23.70 0.08 9.47
C TYR A 302 -24.86 0.68 10.28
N ALA A 303 -24.61 1.81 10.95
CA ALA A 303 -25.62 2.50 11.75
C ALA A 303 -26.81 2.98 10.91
N HIS A 304 -26.65 3.19 9.60
CA HIS A 304 -27.73 3.58 8.68
C HIS A 304 -28.28 2.42 7.83
N GLY A 305 -27.90 1.17 8.13
CA GLY A 305 -28.39 -0.01 7.44
C GLY A 305 -27.78 -0.27 6.05
N ILE A 306 -26.70 0.42 5.69
CA ILE A 306 -25.94 0.17 4.47
C ILE A 306 -24.92 -0.93 4.76
N THR A 307 -25.33 -2.18 4.54
CA THR A 307 -24.52 -3.37 4.90
C THR A 307 -23.75 -3.98 3.73
N ASN A 308 -23.95 -3.47 2.52
CA ASN A 308 -23.22 -3.91 1.33
C ASN A 308 -22.80 -2.70 0.49
N ILE A 309 -21.50 -2.57 0.28
CA ILE A 309 -20.92 -1.52 -0.55
C ILE A 309 -20.71 -2.07 -1.96
N ALA A 310 -21.61 -1.75 -2.88
CA ALA A 310 -21.52 -2.15 -4.27
C ALA A 310 -20.93 -1.07 -5.17
N THR A 311 -20.98 0.21 -4.77
CA THR A 311 -20.57 1.35 -5.60
C THR A 311 -19.66 2.31 -4.86
N ALA A 312 -18.87 3.09 -5.62
CA ALA A 312 -18.02 4.14 -5.07
C ALA A 312 -18.82 5.21 -4.32
N ASP A 313 -20.05 5.50 -4.74
CA ASP A 313 -20.97 6.42 -4.06
C ASP A 313 -21.35 5.92 -2.66
N GLN A 314 -21.67 4.63 -2.54
CA GLN A 314 -21.95 4.02 -1.25
C GLN A 314 -20.72 4.02 -0.34
N ALA A 315 -19.53 3.72 -0.88
CA ALA A 315 -18.28 3.79 -0.13
C ALA A 315 -18.00 5.21 0.37
N ALA A 316 -18.19 6.23 -0.50
CA ALA A 316 -18.03 7.64 -0.12
C ALA A 316 -19.02 8.09 0.96
N SER A 317 -20.17 7.41 1.08
CA SER A 317 -21.16 7.70 2.13
C SER A 317 -20.63 7.44 3.54
N ALA A 318 -19.53 6.70 3.72
CA ALA A 318 -18.83 6.58 5.00
C ALA A 318 -18.35 7.94 5.53
N LEU A 319 -18.09 8.89 4.64
CA LEU A 319 -17.63 10.23 4.98
C LEU A 319 -18.76 11.28 5.05
N ARG A 320 -20.02 10.82 5.10
CA ARG A 320 -21.22 11.68 5.17
C ARG A 320 -21.17 12.84 6.17
N PRO A 321 -20.54 12.71 7.37
CA PRO A 321 -20.43 13.83 8.30
C PRO A 321 -19.75 15.08 7.71
N PHE A 322 -19.00 14.94 6.63
CA PHE A 322 -18.40 16.06 5.90
C PHE A 322 -19.34 16.65 4.82
N GLY A 323 -20.60 16.20 4.71
CA GLY A 323 -21.56 16.72 3.73
C GLY A 323 -21.08 16.51 2.31
N GLU A 324 -21.12 17.58 1.48
CA GLU A 324 -20.72 17.54 0.09
C GLU A 324 -19.22 17.25 -0.12
N PHE A 325 -18.37 17.54 0.86
CA PHE A 325 -16.94 17.22 0.81
C PHE A 325 -16.65 15.72 0.90
N ALA A 326 -17.62 14.89 1.31
CA ALA A 326 -17.43 13.43 1.43
C ALA A 326 -16.94 12.81 0.11
N PHE A 327 -17.54 13.17 -1.01
CA PHE A 327 -17.14 12.65 -2.32
C PHE A 327 -15.74 13.10 -2.73
N LEU A 328 -15.37 14.36 -2.44
CA LEU A 328 -14.04 14.88 -2.71
C LEU A 328 -12.98 14.17 -1.88
N LEU A 329 -13.21 14.03 -0.58
CA LEU A 329 -12.29 13.35 0.34
C LEU A 329 -12.09 11.89 -0.05
N PHE A 330 -13.19 11.19 -0.39
CA PHE A 330 -13.14 9.82 -0.84
C PHE A 330 -12.35 9.69 -2.16
N ALA A 331 -12.66 10.52 -3.15
CA ALA A 331 -12.01 10.47 -4.46
C ALA A 331 -10.50 10.79 -4.34
N VAL A 332 -10.14 11.82 -3.58
CA VAL A 332 -8.72 12.18 -3.32
C VAL A 332 -8.00 11.06 -2.57
N GLY A 333 -8.66 10.43 -1.60
CA GLY A 333 -8.12 9.29 -0.87
C GLY A 333 -7.83 8.11 -1.80
N ILE A 334 -8.84 7.62 -2.54
CA ILE A 334 -8.72 6.48 -3.47
C ILE A 334 -7.72 6.77 -4.60
N VAL A 335 -7.77 7.95 -5.20
CA VAL A 335 -6.83 8.32 -6.26
C VAL A 335 -5.41 8.46 -5.72
N GLY A 336 -5.25 9.07 -4.54
CA GLY A 336 -3.95 9.26 -3.93
C GLY A 336 -3.28 7.94 -3.55
N THR A 337 -4.00 7.07 -2.87
CA THR A 337 -3.49 5.74 -2.49
C THR A 337 -3.27 4.85 -3.71
N GLY A 338 -4.17 4.88 -4.71
CA GLY A 338 -3.99 4.12 -5.94
C GLY A 338 -2.80 4.59 -6.77
N LEU A 339 -2.55 5.90 -6.91
CA LEU A 339 -1.36 6.43 -7.57
C LEU A 339 -0.06 6.05 -6.84
N LEU A 340 -0.12 5.77 -5.54
CA LEU A 340 1.02 5.26 -4.78
C LEU A 340 1.15 3.75 -4.91
N ALA A 341 0.06 2.99 -4.79
CA ALA A 341 0.05 1.53 -4.75
C ALA A 341 0.27 0.89 -6.13
N VAL A 342 -0.37 1.40 -7.20
CA VAL A 342 -0.24 0.84 -8.55
C VAL A 342 1.22 0.78 -9.03
N PRO A 343 2.07 1.82 -8.85
CA PRO A 343 3.50 1.71 -9.11
C PRO A 343 4.23 0.68 -8.25
N VAL A 344 3.85 0.51 -7.00
CA VAL A 344 4.44 -0.49 -6.09
C VAL A 344 4.08 -1.90 -6.53
N LEU A 345 2.83 -2.15 -6.93
CA LEU A 345 2.36 -3.42 -7.49
C LEU A 345 3.10 -3.79 -8.78
N ALA A 346 3.18 -2.87 -9.73
CA ALA A 346 3.90 -3.10 -10.99
C ALA A 346 5.41 -3.23 -10.78
N GLY A 347 5.99 -2.41 -9.90
CA GLY A 347 7.39 -2.45 -9.52
C GLY A 347 7.77 -3.75 -8.83
N SER A 348 6.99 -4.22 -7.85
CA SER A 348 7.24 -5.49 -7.15
C SER A 348 7.22 -6.68 -8.11
N THR A 349 6.29 -6.68 -9.07
CA THR A 349 6.24 -7.66 -10.15
C THR A 349 7.50 -7.61 -11.01
N ALA A 350 7.94 -6.40 -11.38
CA ALA A 350 9.12 -6.21 -12.19
C ALA A 350 10.40 -6.64 -11.47
N TYR A 351 10.54 -6.35 -10.18
CA TYR A 351 11.64 -6.87 -9.35
C TYR A 351 11.61 -8.39 -9.31
N ALA A 352 10.47 -8.99 -8.96
CA ALA A 352 10.34 -10.44 -8.84
C ALA A 352 10.70 -11.18 -10.12
N LEU A 353 10.17 -10.76 -11.27
CA LEU A 353 10.49 -11.38 -12.56
C LEU A 353 11.92 -11.11 -13.00
N SER A 354 12.39 -9.88 -12.90
CA SER A 354 13.76 -9.54 -13.34
C SER A 354 14.81 -10.27 -12.51
N GLU A 355 14.64 -10.38 -11.20
CA GLU A 355 15.52 -11.16 -10.33
C GLU A 355 15.45 -12.66 -10.64
N SER A 356 14.25 -13.17 -10.97
CA SER A 356 14.05 -14.57 -11.33
C SER A 356 14.81 -14.96 -12.59
N PHE A 357 14.83 -14.09 -13.59
CA PHE A 357 15.55 -14.33 -14.85
C PHE A 357 16.98 -13.78 -14.86
N GLY A 358 17.39 -13.04 -13.82
CA GLY A 358 18.72 -12.41 -13.75
C GLY A 358 18.87 -11.23 -14.67
N TRP A 359 17.79 -10.53 -14.99
CA TRP A 359 17.81 -9.30 -15.74
C TRP A 359 18.24 -8.12 -14.87
N LYS A 360 18.73 -7.06 -15.50
CA LYS A 360 18.95 -5.79 -14.81
C LYS A 360 17.64 -5.26 -14.26
N ASN A 361 17.63 -4.88 -12.99
CA ASN A 361 16.44 -4.38 -12.28
C ASN A 361 16.79 -3.16 -11.44
N GLY A 362 15.76 -2.44 -11.03
CA GLY A 362 15.85 -1.27 -10.17
C GLY A 362 15.32 0.01 -10.82
N LEU A 363 14.55 0.77 -10.04
CA LEU A 363 13.99 2.06 -10.44
C LEU A 363 15.05 3.17 -10.54
N TYR A 364 16.28 2.94 -10.05
CA TYR A 364 17.42 3.82 -10.26
C TYR A 364 18.01 3.74 -11.68
N HIS A 365 17.68 2.70 -12.43
CA HIS A 365 18.04 2.59 -13.84
C HIS A 365 17.08 3.36 -14.74
N LYS A 366 17.59 3.91 -15.84
CA LYS A 366 16.74 4.45 -16.90
C LYS A 366 16.14 3.30 -17.73
N LEU A 367 15.01 3.56 -18.41
CA LEU A 367 14.32 2.59 -19.26
C LEU A 367 15.28 1.90 -20.26
N ASN A 368 16.19 2.65 -20.90
CA ASN A 368 17.16 2.11 -21.85
C ASN A 368 18.30 1.28 -21.21
N GLN A 369 18.38 1.21 -19.90
CA GLN A 369 19.37 0.41 -19.15
C GLN A 369 18.79 -0.89 -18.62
N ALA A 370 17.44 -0.95 -18.41
CA ALA A 370 16.72 -2.08 -17.84
C ALA A 370 15.41 -2.36 -18.61
N TYR A 371 15.50 -2.58 -19.92
CA TYR A 371 14.32 -2.77 -20.79
C TYR A 371 13.37 -3.86 -20.32
N ALA A 372 13.89 -5.00 -19.85
CA ALA A 372 13.05 -6.10 -19.39
C ALA A 372 12.28 -5.73 -18.12
N PHE A 373 12.91 -5.05 -17.17
CA PHE A 373 12.27 -4.57 -15.95
C PHE A 373 11.10 -3.61 -16.25
N TYR A 374 11.36 -2.60 -17.07
CA TYR A 374 10.29 -1.66 -17.47
C TYR A 374 9.27 -2.30 -18.40
N GLY A 375 9.67 -3.29 -19.20
CA GLY A 375 8.75 -4.09 -20.02
C GLY A 375 7.72 -4.84 -19.16
N VAL A 376 8.13 -5.40 -18.02
CA VAL A 376 7.21 -6.04 -17.07
C VAL A 376 6.23 -5.02 -16.48
N ILE A 377 6.70 -3.83 -16.11
CA ILE A 377 5.84 -2.75 -15.62
C ILE A 377 4.78 -2.40 -16.66
N ILE A 378 5.18 -2.18 -17.90
CA ILE A 378 4.27 -1.83 -19.01
C ILE A 378 3.24 -2.94 -19.26
N ILE A 379 3.67 -4.21 -19.29
CA ILE A 379 2.78 -5.36 -19.48
C ILE A 379 1.78 -5.47 -18.33
N SER A 380 2.21 -5.30 -17.08
CA SER A 380 1.33 -5.34 -15.91
C SER A 380 0.25 -4.25 -15.99
N MET A 381 0.63 -3.04 -16.38
CA MET A 381 -0.32 -1.93 -16.59
C MET A 381 -1.28 -2.22 -17.74
N PHE A 382 -0.79 -2.77 -18.85
CA PHE A 382 -1.63 -3.11 -19.99
C PHE A 382 -2.68 -4.18 -19.64
N ILE A 383 -2.28 -5.20 -18.86
CA ILE A 383 -3.21 -6.22 -18.34
C ILE A 383 -4.25 -5.56 -17.41
N GLY A 384 -3.81 -4.66 -16.54
CA GLY A 384 -4.70 -3.90 -15.65
C GLY A 384 -5.74 -3.08 -16.43
N ILE A 385 -5.32 -2.39 -17.49
CA ILE A 385 -6.23 -1.68 -18.39
C ILE A 385 -7.21 -2.66 -19.04
N ALA A 386 -6.69 -3.71 -19.69
CA ALA A 386 -7.51 -4.68 -20.44
C ALA A 386 -8.57 -5.34 -19.57
N ALA A 387 -8.26 -5.67 -18.32
CA ALA A 387 -9.20 -6.29 -17.39
C ALA A 387 -10.38 -5.38 -17.04
N ASN A 388 -10.21 -4.05 -17.04
CA ASN A 388 -11.30 -3.11 -16.79
C ASN A 388 -12.35 -3.06 -17.93
N PHE A 389 -12.02 -3.53 -19.13
CA PHE A 389 -12.99 -3.67 -20.21
C PHE A 389 -13.91 -4.90 -20.04
N ALA A 390 -13.62 -5.79 -19.07
CA ALA A 390 -14.50 -6.93 -18.75
C ALA A 390 -15.74 -6.54 -17.94
N GLN A 391 -15.96 -5.24 -17.67
CA GLN A 391 -17.14 -4.68 -16.99
C GLN A 391 -17.41 -5.28 -15.59
N LEU A 392 -16.37 -5.64 -14.86
CA LEU A 392 -16.48 -6.02 -13.44
C LEU A 392 -16.78 -4.77 -12.61
N ASP A 393 -17.57 -4.94 -11.55
CA ASP A 393 -17.78 -3.88 -10.57
C ASP A 393 -16.45 -3.55 -9.87
N PRO A 394 -15.96 -2.30 -9.91
CA PRO A 394 -14.65 -1.95 -9.38
C PRO A 394 -14.49 -2.24 -7.88
N ILE A 395 -15.54 -2.02 -7.08
CA ILE A 395 -15.48 -2.25 -5.62
C ILE A 395 -15.41 -3.75 -5.31
N GLN A 396 -16.20 -4.56 -6.03
CA GLN A 396 -16.11 -6.01 -5.87
C GLN A 396 -14.77 -6.56 -6.35
N ALA A 397 -14.22 -6.01 -7.43
CA ALA A 397 -12.90 -6.39 -7.95
C ALA A 397 -11.80 -6.14 -6.91
N LEU A 398 -11.87 -5.04 -6.14
CA LEU A 398 -10.94 -4.76 -5.04
C LEU A 398 -11.00 -5.83 -3.95
N ILE A 399 -12.20 -6.24 -3.52
CA ILE A 399 -12.37 -7.27 -2.49
C ILE A 399 -11.87 -8.64 -3.00
N TYR A 400 -12.16 -9.00 -4.25
CA TYR A 400 -11.65 -10.25 -4.84
C TYR A 400 -10.11 -10.24 -4.98
N ALA A 401 -9.52 -9.10 -5.34
CA ALA A 401 -8.07 -8.94 -5.38
C ALA A 401 -7.44 -9.11 -3.98
N ALA A 402 -8.05 -8.52 -2.95
CA ALA A 402 -7.65 -8.70 -1.56
C ALA A 402 -7.71 -10.17 -1.11
N VAL A 403 -8.79 -10.88 -1.45
CA VAL A 403 -8.92 -12.33 -1.13
C VAL A 403 -7.89 -13.16 -1.90
N ALA A 404 -7.62 -12.85 -3.17
CA ALA A 404 -6.58 -13.52 -3.94
C ALA A 404 -5.20 -13.36 -3.28
N ASN A 405 -4.88 -12.16 -2.80
CA ASN A 405 -3.67 -11.91 -2.00
C ASN A 405 -3.65 -12.77 -0.73
N GLY A 406 -4.77 -12.84 0.00
CA GLY A 406 -4.89 -13.65 1.22
C GLY A 406 -4.65 -15.15 1.00
N VAL A 407 -5.02 -15.67 -0.16
CA VAL A 407 -4.77 -17.06 -0.57
C VAL A 407 -3.31 -17.28 -0.98
N ILE A 408 -2.70 -16.32 -1.66
CA ILE A 408 -1.35 -16.43 -2.23
C ILE A 408 -0.27 -16.11 -1.20
N ALA A 409 -0.52 -15.15 -0.32
CA ALA A 409 0.46 -14.67 0.66
C ALA A 409 1.11 -15.76 1.52
N PRO A 410 0.40 -16.75 2.10
CA PRO A 410 1.03 -17.77 2.93
C PRO A 410 2.04 -18.62 2.17
N ILE A 411 1.87 -18.82 0.85
CA ILE A 411 2.81 -19.56 0.01
C ILE A 411 4.13 -18.77 -0.10
N ILE A 412 4.06 -17.47 -0.34
CA ILE A 412 5.22 -16.61 -0.47
C ILE A 412 5.89 -16.38 0.89
N LEU A 413 5.08 -16.16 1.92
CA LEU A 413 5.54 -15.94 3.29
C LEU A 413 6.34 -17.14 3.85
N PHE A 414 6.04 -18.37 3.41
CA PHE A 414 6.85 -19.54 3.74
C PHE A 414 8.33 -19.33 3.39
N PHE A 415 8.62 -18.76 2.20
CA PHE A 415 9.99 -18.48 1.78
C PHE A 415 10.61 -17.32 2.58
N VAL A 416 9.83 -16.29 2.88
CA VAL A 416 10.29 -15.17 3.73
C VAL A 416 10.76 -15.69 5.10
N VAL A 417 9.92 -16.49 5.77
CA VAL A 417 10.25 -17.04 7.10
C VAL A 417 11.45 -18.00 7.03
N ARG A 418 11.52 -18.83 5.99
CA ARG A 418 12.65 -19.76 5.81
C ARG A 418 13.97 -19.06 5.52
N LEU A 419 13.97 -18.06 4.64
CA LEU A 419 15.16 -17.29 4.29
C LEU A 419 15.64 -16.45 5.47
N SER A 420 14.75 -15.73 6.14
CA SER A 420 15.09 -14.89 7.29
C SER A 420 15.52 -15.68 8.55
N SER A 421 15.17 -16.97 8.61
CA SER A 421 15.60 -17.87 9.69
C SER A 421 16.89 -18.65 9.37
N ASN A 422 17.41 -18.53 8.14
CA ASN A 422 18.58 -19.28 7.71
C ASN A 422 19.88 -18.57 8.15
N THR A 423 20.61 -19.17 9.10
CA THR A 423 21.86 -18.60 9.62
C THR A 423 23.00 -18.53 8.59
N HIS A 424 23.00 -19.37 7.55
CA HIS A 424 23.98 -19.28 6.47
C HIS A 424 23.76 -18.05 5.57
N ILE A 425 22.51 -17.55 5.49
CA ILE A 425 22.16 -16.35 4.71
C ILE A 425 22.26 -15.11 5.57
N MET A 426 21.69 -15.18 6.79
CA MET A 426 21.45 -14.05 7.67
C MET A 426 22.51 -13.84 8.74
N GLY A 427 23.42 -14.81 8.94
CA GLY A 427 24.42 -14.75 9.99
C GLY A 427 23.81 -14.52 11.38
N GLU A 428 24.34 -13.55 12.10
CA GLU A 428 23.83 -13.13 13.42
C GLU A 428 22.47 -12.44 13.38
N TYR A 429 22.06 -11.96 12.18
CA TYR A 429 20.76 -11.30 11.96
C TYR A 429 19.63 -12.28 11.64
N ALA A 430 19.84 -13.58 11.75
CA ALA A 430 18.79 -14.57 11.60
C ALA A 430 17.67 -14.39 12.63
N ASN A 431 16.45 -14.83 12.28
CA ASN A 431 15.29 -14.72 13.15
C ASN A 431 15.56 -15.32 14.55
N SER A 432 15.22 -14.58 15.59
CA SER A 432 15.07 -15.15 16.93
C SER A 432 13.95 -16.19 16.95
N LYS A 433 13.95 -17.08 17.94
CA LYS A 433 12.90 -18.11 18.10
C LYS A 433 11.49 -17.51 18.15
N THR A 434 11.33 -16.34 18.79
CA THR A 434 10.04 -15.64 18.90
C THR A 434 9.58 -15.09 17.55
N VAL A 435 10.48 -14.40 16.84
CA VAL A 435 10.21 -13.85 15.52
C VAL A 435 9.85 -14.96 14.51
N ALA A 436 10.62 -16.07 14.52
CA ALA A 436 10.31 -17.21 13.68
C ALA A 436 8.94 -17.83 14.00
N ARG A 437 8.58 -17.98 15.30
CA ARG A 437 7.25 -18.46 15.70
C ARG A 437 6.14 -17.55 15.22
N LEU A 438 6.27 -16.24 15.37
CA LEU A 438 5.29 -15.27 14.84
C LEU A 438 5.10 -15.44 13.34
N GLY A 439 6.19 -15.58 12.57
CA GLY A 439 6.10 -15.83 11.12
C GLY A 439 5.34 -17.12 10.79
N TRP A 440 5.62 -18.22 11.51
CA TRP A 440 4.90 -19.47 11.30
C TRP A 440 3.43 -19.40 11.71
N VAL A 441 3.10 -18.69 12.79
CA VAL A 441 1.71 -18.42 13.20
C VAL A 441 0.99 -17.61 12.14
N THR A 442 1.64 -16.59 11.57
CA THR A 442 1.08 -15.79 10.47
C THR A 442 0.76 -16.67 9.25
N ILE A 443 1.70 -17.54 8.85
CA ILE A 443 1.48 -18.50 7.75
C ILE A 443 0.27 -19.39 8.05
N ALA A 444 0.21 -19.97 9.23
CA ALA A 444 -0.88 -20.87 9.61
C ALA A 444 -2.24 -20.16 9.60
N PHE A 445 -2.29 -18.94 10.18
CA PHE A 445 -3.52 -18.15 10.23
C PHE A 445 -4.02 -17.75 8.84
N MET A 446 -3.12 -17.25 7.97
CA MET A 446 -3.46 -16.90 6.59
C MET A 446 -3.81 -18.13 5.74
N ALA A 447 -3.10 -19.25 5.90
CA ALA A 447 -3.40 -20.48 5.16
C ALA A 447 -4.78 -21.04 5.54
N VAL A 448 -5.12 -21.08 6.83
CA VAL A 448 -6.44 -21.50 7.31
C VAL A 448 -7.53 -20.60 6.76
N SER A 449 -7.33 -19.28 6.84
CA SER A 449 -8.27 -18.28 6.30
C SER A 449 -8.45 -18.44 4.79
N GLY A 450 -7.36 -18.60 4.03
CA GLY A 450 -7.39 -18.78 2.58
C GLY A 450 -8.08 -20.07 2.15
N ILE A 451 -7.77 -21.20 2.82
CA ILE A 451 -8.45 -22.49 2.56
C ILE A 451 -9.94 -22.38 2.89
N ALA A 452 -10.27 -21.76 4.03
CA ALA A 452 -11.67 -21.57 4.42
C ALA A 452 -12.41 -20.68 3.41
N ALA A 453 -11.79 -19.58 2.95
CA ALA A 453 -12.38 -18.70 1.92
C ALA A 453 -12.64 -19.45 0.60
N ILE A 454 -11.67 -20.25 0.14
CA ILE A 454 -11.86 -21.10 -1.05
C ILE A 454 -13.00 -22.09 -0.82
N ALA A 455 -13.05 -22.76 0.34
CA ALA A 455 -14.12 -23.72 0.65
C ALA A 455 -15.50 -23.08 0.60
N THR A 456 -15.65 -21.81 1.05
CA THR A 456 -16.94 -21.11 0.99
C THR A 456 -17.46 -20.87 -0.43
N MET A 457 -16.61 -20.93 -1.45
CA MET A 457 -17.01 -20.78 -2.86
C MET A 457 -17.64 -22.05 -3.45
N PHE A 458 -17.45 -23.22 -2.81
CA PHE A 458 -17.94 -24.51 -3.30
C PHE A 458 -19.09 -25.09 -2.46
N ILE A 459 -19.38 -24.51 -1.31
CA ILE A 459 -20.46 -24.91 -0.41
C ILE A 459 -21.58 -23.86 -0.47
#